data_1e261bdaecd6dac226326f3fe0f718ce
#
_entry.id   1e261bdaecd6dac226326f3fe0f718ce
#
_cell.length_a   1.000
_cell.length_b   1.000
_cell.length_c   1.000
_cell.angle_alpha   90.00
_cell.angle_beta   90.00
_cell.angle_gamma   90.00
#
_symmetry.space_group_name_H-M   'P 1'
#
loop_
_entity.id
_entity.type
_entity.pdbx_description
1 polymer ?
#
loop_
_entity_poly.entity_id
_entity_poly.type
_entity_poly.pdbx_seq_one_letter_code
_entity_poly.pdbx_strand_id
1 'polypeptide(L)'
;MSLLQIAEPGMSTAPHEERFAVGIDLGTTNSLAATVRNGSPEVLVDEKNQKLLPSVVHYEKNGCVVVGEEARSRAEADPLNTISSVKRLMGRSASELQNNRYMPYDFIKGEGMVKLNTAQGAKSPVEVSAEILKVLKKRAEDALGGELVGAVVTVPAYFDDAQRQATKDAAKLAGLNVLRLLSEPTAAALAYGLDTGAEGLYIVYDLGGGTFDVSVLRLRKGVFEVLATGGNSQLGGDDFDQRLYCWVIDQAGRPLLTHSDSRMLMAKALSLIHISEPTR
;
A
#
# COMPACT_ATOMS: atom_id res chain seq x y z
N MET A 1 -27.96 -21.37 10.30
CA MET A 1 -28.11 -21.39 11.78
C MET A 1 -27.33 -20.21 12.32
N SER A 2 -28.02 -19.20 12.85
CA SER A 2 -27.38 -18.04 13.49
C SER A 2 -26.79 -18.52 14.82
N LEU A 3 -25.47 -18.47 14.96
CA LEU A 3 -24.81 -18.62 16.25
C LEU A 3 -25.17 -17.41 17.09
N LEU A 4 -26.09 -17.57 18.02
CA LEU A 4 -26.32 -16.61 19.09
C LEU A 4 -24.99 -16.50 19.89
N GLN A 5 -24.26 -15.42 19.70
CA GLN A 5 -23.16 -15.06 20.60
C GLN A 5 -23.78 -14.71 21.95
N ILE A 6 -23.61 -15.58 22.91
CA ILE A 6 -23.93 -15.28 24.31
C ILE A 6 -22.79 -14.36 24.80
N ALA A 7 -23.05 -13.06 24.86
CA ALA A 7 -22.12 -12.13 25.45
C ALA A 7 -22.21 -12.20 26.97
N GLU A 8 -21.08 -12.15 27.66
CA GLU A 8 -21.04 -12.06 29.12
C GLU A 8 -21.65 -10.71 29.58
N PRO A 9 -22.29 -10.66 30.76
CA PRO A 9 -22.85 -9.42 31.30
C PRO A 9 -21.77 -8.34 31.41
N GLY A 10 -21.98 -7.22 30.73
CA GLY A 10 -21.03 -6.09 30.66
C GLY A 10 -20.14 -6.08 29.41
N MET A 11 -20.18 -7.13 28.57
CA MET A 11 -19.44 -7.21 27.30
C MET A 11 -20.34 -7.04 26.06
N SER A 12 -21.66 -6.96 26.24
CA SER A 12 -22.56 -6.61 25.14
C SER A 12 -22.58 -5.11 24.92
N THR A 13 -22.30 -4.69 23.69
CA THR A 13 -22.57 -3.32 23.27
C THR A 13 -24.04 -2.99 23.42
N ALA A 14 -24.35 -1.73 23.73
CA ALA A 14 -25.71 -1.24 23.70
C ALA A 14 -26.36 -1.60 22.34
N PRO A 15 -27.66 -1.95 22.28
CA PRO A 15 -28.35 -2.43 21.08
C PRO A 15 -28.30 -1.47 19.87
N HIS A 16 -27.75 -0.26 20.05
CA HIS A 16 -27.68 0.80 19.04
C HIS A 16 -26.25 1.23 18.68
N GLU A 17 -25.21 0.59 19.23
CA GLU A 17 -23.83 0.87 18.83
C GLU A 17 -23.47 0.04 17.61
N GLU A 18 -23.55 0.66 16.44
CA GLU A 18 -23.03 0.06 15.22
C GLU A 18 -21.48 0.00 15.31
N ARG A 19 -20.95 -1.20 15.13
CA ARG A 19 -19.49 -1.44 15.14
C ARG A 19 -19.02 -1.60 13.71
N PHE A 20 -18.34 -0.58 13.20
CA PHE A 20 -17.80 -0.59 11.84
C PHE A 20 -16.39 -1.18 11.79
N ALA A 21 -16.20 -2.13 10.89
CA ALA A 21 -14.90 -2.66 10.53
C ALA A 21 -14.72 -2.60 9.01
N VAL A 22 -13.49 -2.40 8.56
CA VAL A 22 -13.17 -2.29 7.14
C VAL A 22 -12.00 -3.19 6.76
N GLY A 23 -11.92 -3.52 5.47
CA GLY A 23 -10.71 -4.03 4.85
C GLY A 23 -9.90 -2.87 4.29
N ILE A 24 -8.60 -2.87 4.49
CA ILE A 24 -7.68 -1.90 3.89
C ILE A 24 -6.62 -2.65 3.11
N ASP A 25 -6.48 -2.28 1.84
CA ASP A 25 -5.33 -2.65 1.04
C ASP A 25 -4.34 -1.48 1.01
N LEU A 26 -3.20 -1.66 1.68
CA LEU A 26 -2.10 -0.69 1.69
C LEU A 26 -1.11 -1.05 0.59
N GLY A 27 -1.40 -0.64 -0.64
CA GLY A 27 -0.60 -0.96 -1.81
C GLY A 27 0.64 -0.07 -1.99
N THR A 28 1.58 -0.50 -2.83
CA THR A 28 2.78 0.27 -3.17
C THR A 28 2.43 1.54 -3.95
N THR A 29 1.56 1.43 -4.94
CA THR A 29 1.17 2.53 -5.83
C THR A 29 -0.16 3.15 -5.42
N ASN A 30 -1.14 2.33 -5.11
CA ASN A 30 -2.48 2.77 -4.70
C ASN A 30 -2.94 1.98 -3.48
N SER A 31 -3.73 2.62 -2.66
CA SER A 31 -4.37 2.02 -1.49
C SER A 31 -5.89 2.22 -1.55
N LEU A 32 -6.64 1.38 -0.87
CA LEU A 32 -8.10 1.48 -0.79
C LEU A 32 -8.63 0.98 0.54
N ALA A 33 -9.85 1.41 0.86
CA ALA A 33 -10.65 0.85 1.95
C ALA A 33 -11.95 0.28 1.39
N ALA A 34 -12.42 -0.82 1.95
CA ALA A 34 -13.64 -1.50 1.55
C ALA A 34 -14.41 -2.00 2.77
N THR A 35 -15.72 -2.12 2.62
CA THR A 35 -16.61 -2.69 3.63
C THR A 35 -17.59 -3.67 3.01
N VAL A 36 -18.39 -4.32 3.83
CA VAL A 36 -19.51 -5.14 3.37
C VAL A 36 -20.80 -4.42 3.70
N ARG A 37 -21.58 -4.05 2.68
CA ARG A 37 -22.92 -3.50 2.81
C ARG A 37 -23.93 -4.44 2.17
N ASN A 38 -25.00 -4.77 2.90
CA ASN A 38 -26.05 -5.66 2.42
C ASN A 38 -25.54 -7.01 1.88
N GLY A 39 -24.48 -7.55 2.51
CA GLY A 39 -23.87 -8.81 2.11
C GLY A 39 -22.95 -8.72 0.86
N SER A 40 -22.73 -7.54 0.30
CA SER A 40 -21.88 -7.32 -0.87
C SER A 40 -20.65 -6.47 -0.51
N PRO A 41 -19.44 -6.83 -0.99
CA PRO A 41 -18.26 -6.01 -0.79
C PRO A 41 -18.38 -4.70 -1.60
N GLU A 42 -18.04 -3.60 -0.97
CA GLU A 42 -18.06 -2.26 -1.55
C GLU A 42 -16.78 -1.52 -1.23
N VAL A 43 -16.12 -0.98 -2.27
CA VAL A 43 -14.96 -0.10 -2.11
C VAL A 43 -15.45 1.30 -1.77
N LEU A 44 -14.92 1.86 -0.70
CA LEU A 44 -15.28 3.19 -0.22
C LEU A 44 -14.60 4.26 -1.08
N VAL A 45 -15.39 5.22 -1.52
CA VAL A 45 -14.95 6.32 -2.39
C VAL A 45 -14.68 7.59 -1.58
N ASP A 46 -13.90 8.50 -2.16
CA ASP A 46 -13.75 9.86 -1.65
C ASP A 46 -14.85 10.81 -2.16
N GLU A 47 -14.77 12.08 -1.79
CA GLU A 47 -15.69 13.14 -2.22
C GLU A 47 -15.76 13.33 -3.74
N LYS A 48 -14.72 12.91 -4.47
CA LYS A 48 -14.62 12.94 -5.94
C LYS A 48 -15.05 11.62 -6.59
N ASN A 49 -15.64 10.71 -5.82
CA ASN A 49 -16.03 9.36 -6.26
C ASN A 49 -14.83 8.50 -6.72
N GLN A 50 -13.61 8.75 -6.19
CA GLN A 50 -12.43 7.98 -6.49
C GLN A 50 -12.31 6.81 -5.51
N LYS A 51 -12.19 5.60 -6.04
CA LYS A 51 -12.02 4.36 -5.25
C LYS A 51 -10.59 4.21 -4.73
N LEU A 52 -9.61 4.52 -5.56
CA LEU A 52 -8.20 4.38 -5.25
C LEU A 52 -7.65 5.67 -4.64
N LEU A 53 -6.79 5.52 -3.64
CA LEU A 53 -5.97 6.58 -3.07
C LEU A 53 -4.53 6.33 -3.51
N PRO A 54 -3.90 7.20 -4.32
CA PRO A 54 -2.47 7.08 -4.59
C PRO A 54 -1.67 7.03 -3.29
N SER A 55 -0.78 6.05 -3.15
CA SER A 55 0.07 5.85 -1.96
C SER A 55 1.25 6.84 -2.00
N VAL A 56 0.92 8.12 -2.05
CA VAL A 56 1.86 9.24 -2.16
C VAL A 56 1.59 10.24 -1.05
N VAL A 57 2.66 10.69 -0.38
CA VAL A 57 2.61 11.66 0.72
C VAL A 57 3.57 12.81 0.42
N HIS A 58 3.09 14.03 0.52
CA HIS A 58 3.90 15.24 0.36
C HIS A 58 3.95 16.03 1.67
N TYR A 59 5.16 16.41 2.08
CA TYR A 59 5.44 17.17 3.30
C TYR A 59 5.76 18.61 2.97
N GLU A 60 4.84 19.53 3.26
CA GLU A 60 5.04 20.97 3.04
C GLU A 60 5.87 21.62 4.16
N LYS A 61 6.62 22.67 3.81
CA LYS A 61 7.42 23.45 4.77
C LYS A 61 6.58 24.12 5.87
N ASN A 62 5.31 24.39 5.60
CA ASN A 62 4.36 24.99 6.56
C ASN A 62 3.83 24.02 7.62
N GLY A 63 4.23 22.73 7.56
CA GLY A 63 3.76 21.68 8.44
C GLY A 63 2.56 20.89 7.93
N CYS A 64 1.96 21.26 6.80
CA CYS A 64 0.87 20.52 6.20
C CYS A 64 1.40 19.22 5.57
N VAL A 65 0.58 18.16 5.67
CA VAL A 65 0.82 16.87 5.00
C VAL A 65 -0.31 16.64 4.01
N VAL A 66 0.05 16.41 2.76
CA VAL A 66 -0.88 16.15 1.67
C VAL A 66 -0.74 14.70 1.23
N VAL A 67 -1.84 14.00 0.96
CA VAL A 67 -1.84 12.58 0.59
C VAL A 67 -2.66 12.36 -0.67
N GLY A 68 -2.26 11.40 -1.48
CA GLY A 68 -3.01 10.96 -2.65
C GLY A 68 -2.70 11.75 -3.93
N GLU A 69 -3.71 12.02 -4.72
CA GLU A 69 -3.56 12.65 -6.05
C GLU A 69 -2.93 14.04 -6.00
N GLU A 70 -3.33 14.83 -5.02
CA GLU A 70 -2.75 16.16 -4.82
C GLU A 70 -1.27 16.09 -4.46
N ALA A 71 -0.86 15.12 -3.63
CA ALA A 71 0.55 14.87 -3.35
C ALA A 71 1.30 14.43 -4.62
N ARG A 72 0.69 13.54 -5.41
CA ARG A 72 1.27 13.04 -6.66
C ARG A 72 1.54 14.15 -7.66
N SER A 73 0.64 15.12 -7.81
CA SER A 73 0.82 16.26 -8.70
C SER A 73 2.00 17.18 -8.32
N ARG A 74 2.45 17.11 -7.07
CA ARG A 74 3.60 17.90 -6.57
C ARG A 74 4.95 17.20 -6.74
N ALA A 75 4.95 15.93 -7.15
CA ALA A 75 6.16 15.09 -7.21
C ALA A 75 7.22 15.62 -8.20
N GLU A 76 6.81 16.27 -9.27
CA GLU A 76 7.75 16.87 -10.24
C GLU A 76 8.40 18.15 -9.70
N ALA A 77 7.63 18.98 -9.00
CA ALA A 77 8.09 20.26 -8.48
C ALA A 77 8.91 20.13 -7.19
N ASP A 78 8.54 19.18 -6.33
CA ASP A 78 9.21 18.94 -5.04
C ASP A 78 9.38 17.43 -4.77
N PRO A 79 10.29 16.77 -5.52
CA PRO A 79 10.47 15.33 -5.46
C PRO A 79 11.05 14.83 -4.13
N LEU A 80 11.87 15.64 -3.44
CA LEU A 80 12.50 15.26 -2.18
C LEU A 80 11.50 15.16 -1.02
N ASN A 81 10.43 15.96 -1.09
CA ASN A 81 9.40 16.01 -0.06
C ASN A 81 8.13 15.23 -0.44
N THR A 82 8.11 14.59 -1.63
CA THR A 82 6.98 13.80 -2.12
C THR A 82 7.35 12.33 -2.18
N ILE A 83 6.88 11.57 -1.20
CA ILE A 83 7.26 10.18 -0.99
C ILE A 83 6.20 9.26 -1.60
N SER A 84 6.62 8.40 -2.52
CA SER A 84 5.83 7.32 -3.13
C SER A 84 6.50 5.97 -2.89
N SER A 85 5.79 4.87 -3.17
CA SER A 85 6.30 3.50 -3.09
C SER A 85 6.93 3.15 -1.74
N VAL A 86 6.45 3.79 -0.67
CA VAL A 86 7.00 3.66 0.69
C VAL A 86 6.89 2.23 1.23
N LYS A 87 5.93 1.44 0.77
CA LYS A 87 5.75 0.03 1.15
C LYS A 87 7.02 -0.80 0.94
N ARG A 88 7.81 -0.48 -0.09
CA ARG A 88 9.11 -1.15 -0.39
C ARG A 88 10.18 -0.90 0.69
N LEU A 89 10.00 0.13 1.51
CA LEU A 89 10.93 0.55 2.55
C LEU A 89 10.51 0.06 3.95
N MET A 90 9.31 -0.50 4.06
CA MET A 90 8.75 -0.96 5.34
C MET A 90 9.61 -2.08 5.94
N GLY A 91 9.96 -1.95 7.22
CA GLY A 91 10.75 -2.94 7.95
C GLY A 91 12.20 -3.07 7.49
N ARG A 92 12.69 -2.21 6.58
CA ARG A 92 14.06 -2.27 6.05
C ARG A 92 15.05 -1.46 6.88
N SER A 93 16.29 -1.94 6.93
CA SER A 93 17.40 -1.21 7.52
C SER A 93 18.05 -0.26 6.50
N ALA A 94 18.72 0.78 6.99
CA ALA A 94 19.48 1.71 6.14
C ALA A 94 20.61 1.01 5.35
N SER A 95 21.19 -0.05 5.90
CA SER A 95 22.24 -0.84 5.24
C SER A 95 21.75 -1.62 4.02
N GLU A 96 20.49 -2.08 4.03
CA GLU A 96 19.90 -2.81 2.91
C GLU A 96 19.63 -1.91 1.70
N LEU A 97 19.51 -0.60 1.91
CA LEU A 97 19.23 0.37 0.85
C LEU A 97 20.48 0.97 0.19
N GLN A 98 21.68 0.68 0.66
CA GLN A 98 22.91 1.27 0.12
C GLN A 98 23.12 1.02 -1.38
N ASN A 99 22.48 -0.02 -1.93
CA ASN A 99 22.52 -0.35 -3.36
C ASN A 99 21.35 0.26 -4.17
N ASN A 100 20.41 0.93 -3.51
CA ASN A 100 19.19 1.44 -4.17
C ASN A 100 19.39 2.91 -4.61
N ARG A 101 20.32 3.12 -5.57
CA ARG A 101 20.78 4.44 -6.07
C ARG A 101 19.69 5.23 -6.85
N TYR A 102 18.51 4.67 -7.00
CA TYR A 102 17.54 5.19 -7.97
C TYR A 102 16.28 5.82 -7.35
N MET A 103 16.12 5.72 -6.04
CA MET A 103 15.04 6.45 -5.38
C MET A 103 15.46 7.91 -5.22
N PRO A 104 14.61 8.87 -5.63
CA PRO A 104 14.93 10.30 -5.64
C PRO A 104 14.85 10.93 -4.25
N TYR A 105 15.04 10.14 -3.18
CA TYR A 105 14.90 10.57 -1.80
C TYR A 105 16.25 10.83 -1.16
N ASP A 106 16.27 11.77 -0.23
CA ASP A 106 17.41 12.01 0.65
C ASP A 106 17.29 11.08 1.86
N PHE A 107 18.04 9.96 1.82
CA PHE A 107 18.08 9.00 2.90
C PHE A 107 19.05 9.44 3.99
N ILE A 108 18.59 9.45 5.23
CA ILE A 108 19.45 9.74 6.38
C ILE A 108 20.39 8.57 6.59
N LYS A 109 21.69 8.86 6.49
CA LYS A 109 22.75 7.87 6.73
C LYS A 109 22.85 7.56 8.22
N GLY A 110 22.95 6.29 8.57
CA GLY A 110 23.07 5.86 9.96
C GLY A 110 22.81 4.36 10.12
N GLU A 111 22.91 3.91 11.36
CA GLU A 111 22.49 2.56 11.75
C GLU A 111 21.00 2.56 12.09
N GLY A 112 20.35 1.41 11.89
CA GLY A 112 18.94 1.20 12.24
C GLY A 112 18.00 1.29 11.05
N MET A 113 16.74 1.63 11.33
CA MET A 113 15.68 1.68 10.34
C MET A 113 15.85 2.86 9.38
N VAL A 114 15.44 2.66 8.14
CA VAL A 114 15.43 3.69 7.10
C VAL A 114 14.69 4.93 7.56
N LYS A 115 15.27 6.10 7.28
CA LYS A 115 14.62 7.40 7.44
C LYS A 115 14.88 8.27 6.21
N LEU A 116 13.87 9.04 5.86
CA LEU A 116 13.83 9.98 4.74
C LEU A 116 13.93 11.39 5.31
N ASN A 117 14.81 12.20 4.76
CA ASN A 117 14.88 13.61 5.11
C ASN A 117 13.83 14.40 4.30
N THR A 118 12.94 15.07 4.99
CA THR A 118 11.85 15.87 4.38
C THR A 118 11.85 17.30 4.91
N ALA A 119 11.05 18.17 4.30
CA ALA A 119 10.85 19.54 4.79
C ALA A 119 10.34 19.62 6.23
N GLN A 120 9.77 18.52 6.76
CA GLN A 120 9.30 18.40 8.14
C GLN A 120 10.22 17.51 8.99
N GLY A 121 11.49 17.39 8.60
CA GLY A 121 12.49 16.58 9.29
C GLY A 121 12.48 15.12 8.87
N ALA A 122 13.11 14.29 9.68
CA ALA A 122 13.25 12.86 9.44
C ALA A 122 11.90 12.15 9.54
N LYS A 123 11.54 11.37 8.52
CA LYS A 123 10.34 10.53 8.48
C LYS A 123 10.72 9.08 8.22
N SER A 124 10.19 8.17 9.01
CA SER A 124 10.30 6.73 8.76
C SER A 124 9.25 6.27 7.76
N PRO A 125 9.45 5.14 7.05
CA PRO A 125 8.43 4.52 6.21
C PRO A 125 7.11 4.23 6.96
N VAL A 126 7.22 3.93 8.25
CA VAL A 126 6.07 3.70 9.13
C VAL A 126 5.23 4.98 9.30
N GLU A 127 5.88 6.12 9.56
CA GLU A 127 5.19 7.42 9.66
C GLU A 127 4.55 7.83 8.33
N VAL A 128 5.24 7.64 7.21
CA VAL A 128 4.68 7.94 5.87
C VAL A 128 3.47 7.06 5.58
N SER A 129 3.55 5.76 5.87
CA SER A 129 2.42 4.83 5.71
C SER A 129 1.24 5.17 6.63
N ALA A 130 1.52 5.68 7.82
CA ALA A 130 0.49 6.14 8.75
C ALA A 130 -0.32 7.30 8.18
N GLU A 131 0.29 8.23 7.43
CA GLU A 131 -0.46 9.34 6.80
C GLU A 131 -1.44 8.82 5.74
N ILE A 132 -1.07 7.80 4.96
CA ILE A 132 -1.99 7.15 4.01
C ILE A 132 -3.15 6.49 4.76
N LEU A 133 -2.85 5.75 5.82
CA LEU A 133 -3.86 5.05 6.63
C LEU A 133 -4.81 6.00 7.34
N LYS A 134 -4.36 7.19 7.79
CA LYS A 134 -5.21 8.24 8.36
C LYS A 134 -6.28 8.70 7.36
N VAL A 135 -5.89 8.91 6.09
CA VAL A 135 -6.83 9.31 5.04
C VAL A 135 -7.84 8.21 4.76
N LEU A 136 -7.40 6.94 4.68
CA LEU A 136 -8.31 5.81 4.47
C LEU A 136 -9.26 5.60 5.66
N LYS A 137 -8.75 5.74 6.90
CA LYS A 137 -9.56 5.70 8.11
C LYS A 137 -10.65 6.75 8.06
N LYS A 138 -10.26 8.02 7.83
CA LYS A 138 -11.22 9.14 7.74
C LYS A 138 -12.26 8.90 6.66
N ARG A 139 -11.84 8.49 5.44
CA ARG A 139 -12.76 8.13 4.35
C ARG A 139 -13.77 7.08 4.78
N ALA A 140 -13.31 6.06 5.51
CA ALA A 140 -14.17 4.98 5.98
C ALA A 140 -15.16 5.45 7.06
N GLU A 141 -14.70 6.24 8.03
CA GLU A 141 -15.55 6.80 9.08
C GLU A 141 -16.59 7.76 8.51
N ASP A 142 -16.21 8.64 7.58
CA ASP A 142 -17.14 9.55 6.89
C ASP A 142 -18.19 8.77 6.07
N ALA A 143 -17.78 7.72 5.36
CA ALA A 143 -18.68 6.91 4.53
C ALA A 143 -19.64 6.02 5.35
N LEU A 144 -19.21 5.58 6.54
CA LEU A 144 -19.99 4.70 7.42
C LEU A 144 -20.80 5.47 8.45
N GLY A 145 -20.46 6.74 8.69
CA GLY A 145 -21.17 7.60 9.64
C GLY A 145 -20.80 7.33 11.10
N GLY A 146 -19.63 6.72 11.38
CA GLY A 146 -19.20 6.41 12.74
C GLY A 146 -17.76 5.92 12.82
N GLU A 147 -17.27 5.80 14.04
CA GLU A 147 -15.89 5.37 14.33
C GLU A 147 -15.67 3.89 14.00
N LEU A 148 -14.45 3.59 13.52
CA LEU A 148 -14.04 2.21 13.24
C LEU A 148 -13.60 1.51 14.52
N VAL A 149 -14.10 0.31 14.78
CA VAL A 149 -13.53 -0.59 15.80
C VAL A 149 -12.19 -1.17 15.37
N GLY A 150 -11.92 -1.18 14.07
CA GLY A 150 -10.64 -1.58 13.50
C GLY A 150 -10.72 -1.97 12.04
N ALA A 151 -9.58 -2.45 11.52
CA ALA A 151 -9.45 -2.89 10.14
C ALA A 151 -8.71 -4.21 10.00
N VAL A 152 -9.07 -4.95 8.93
CA VAL A 152 -8.23 -6.02 8.38
C VAL A 152 -7.34 -5.38 7.33
N VAL A 153 -6.02 -5.48 7.49
CA VAL A 153 -5.05 -4.88 6.56
C VAL A 153 -4.34 -5.96 5.77
N THR A 154 -4.25 -5.80 4.45
CA THR A 154 -3.54 -6.76 3.59
C THR A 154 -2.02 -6.52 3.65
N VAL A 155 -1.27 -7.61 3.54
CA VAL A 155 0.20 -7.61 3.45
C VAL A 155 0.66 -8.66 2.45
N PRO A 156 1.78 -8.47 1.75
CA PRO A 156 2.39 -9.50 0.92
C PRO A 156 2.64 -10.79 1.71
N ALA A 157 2.52 -11.93 1.04
CA ALA A 157 2.67 -13.23 1.69
C ALA A 157 4.09 -13.45 2.25
N TYR A 158 5.10 -12.91 1.57
CA TYR A 158 6.51 -13.01 1.95
C TYR A 158 6.98 -11.97 2.97
N PHE A 159 6.12 -11.03 3.40
CA PHE A 159 6.51 -10.08 4.44
C PHE A 159 7.01 -10.82 5.67
N ASP A 160 8.22 -10.48 6.09
CA ASP A 160 8.80 -10.95 7.33
C ASP A 160 8.13 -10.31 8.57
N ASP A 161 8.51 -10.75 9.75
CA ASP A 161 7.92 -10.26 11.00
C ASP A 161 8.19 -8.77 11.22
N ALA A 162 9.36 -8.24 10.80
CA ALA A 162 9.68 -6.82 10.91
C ALA A 162 8.77 -5.98 10.02
N GLN A 163 8.52 -6.41 8.79
CA GLN A 163 7.62 -5.74 7.85
C GLN A 163 6.15 -5.79 8.31
N ARG A 164 5.72 -6.94 8.83
CA ARG A 164 4.38 -7.11 9.42
C ARG A 164 4.20 -6.23 10.65
N GLN A 165 5.22 -6.16 11.52
CA GLN A 165 5.18 -5.29 12.69
C GLN A 165 5.17 -3.82 12.29
N ALA A 166 6.00 -3.41 11.31
CA ALA A 166 6.00 -2.06 10.78
C ALA A 166 4.62 -1.64 10.22
N THR A 167 3.90 -2.57 9.58
CA THR A 167 2.52 -2.32 9.10
C THR A 167 1.55 -2.10 10.26
N LYS A 168 1.64 -2.90 11.34
CA LYS A 168 0.82 -2.70 12.56
C LYS A 168 1.16 -1.37 13.24
N ASP A 169 2.43 -1.01 13.30
CA ASP A 169 2.88 0.25 13.91
C ASP A 169 2.38 1.47 13.11
N ALA A 170 2.39 1.39 11.77
CA ALA A 170 1.81 2.42 10.92
C ALA A 170 0.30 2.59 11.18
N ALA A 171 -0.44 1.50 11.28
CA ALA A 171 -1.86 1.53 11.62
C ALA A 171 -2.10 2.12 13.02
N LYS A 172 -1.30 1.75 14.01
CA LYS A 172 -1.37 2.30 15.36
C LYS A 172 -1.10 3.81 15.37
N LEU A 173 -0.11 4.29 14.62
CA LEU A 173 0.17 5.73 14.47
C LEU A 173 -0.98 6.48 13.76
N ALA A 174 -1.71 5.81 12.88
CA ALA A 174 -2.92 6.34 12.27
C ALA A 174 -4.14 6.32 13.20
N GLY A 175 -4.02 5.80 14.41
CA GLY A 175 -5.13 5.60 15.33
C GLY A 175 -6.13 4.53 14.85
N LEU A 176 -5.62 3.53 14.11
CA LEU A 176 -6.40 2.43 13.55
C LEU A 176 -6.03 1.12 14.27
N ASN A 177 -7.02 0.45 14.83
CA ASN A 177 -6.84 -0.85 15.44
C ASN A 177 -6.76 -1.93 14.34
N VAL A 178 -5.68 -2.71 14.30
CA VAL A 178 -5.52 -3.84 13.38
C VAL A 178 -6.18 -5.08 13.96
N LEU A 179 -7.33 -5.45 13.43
CA LEU A 179 -8.04 -6.67 13.82
C LEU A 179 -7.29 -7.92 13.32
N ARG A 180 -6.75 -7.83 12.10
CA ARG A 180 -5.98 -8.92 11.48
C ARG A 180 -5.10 -8.37 10.35
N LEU A 181 -3.92 -8.97 10.17
CA LEU A 181 -3.19 -8.91 8.91
C LEU A 181 -3.60 -10.11 8.05
N LEU A 182 -3.99 -9.84 6.81
CA LEU A 182 -4.39 -10.86 5.83
C LEU A 182 -3.37 -10.89 4.69
N SER A 183 -2.96 -12.07 4.28
CA SER A 183 -2.10 -12.26 3.12
C SER A 183 -2.82 -11.82 1.83
N GLU A 184 -2.17 -10.99 1.00
CA GLU A 184 -2.71 -10.49 -0.27
C GLU A 184 -3.21 -11.60 -1.21
N PRO A 185 -2.46 -12.71 -1.43
CA PRO A 185 -2.96 -13.80 -2.28
C PRO A 185 -4.18 -14.50 -1.68
N THR A 186 -4.31 -14.55 -0.35
CA THR A 186 -5.51 -15.07 0.29
C THR A 186 -6.70 -14.14 0.10
N ALA A 187 -6.48 -12.82 0.23
CA ALA A 187 -7.51 -11.82 -0.02
C ALA A 187 -7.99 -11.86 -1.48
N ALA A 188 -7.06 -11.98 -2.44
CA ALA A 188 -7.37 -12.12 -3.85
C ALA A 188 -8.18 -13.41 -4.13
N ALA A 189 -7.79 -14.54 -3.55
CA ALA A 189 -8.51 -15.80 -3.69
C ALA A 189 -9.95 -15.69 -3.16
N LEU A 190 -10.15 -15.05 -2.00
CA LEU A 190 -11.48 -14.79 -1.46
C LEU A 190 -12.31 -13.88 -2.36
N ALA A 191 -11.71 -12.82 -2.90
CA ALA A 191 -12.40 -11.88 -3.78
C ALA A 191 -12.88 -12.53 -5.09
N TYR A 192 -12.17 -13.54 -5.58
CA TYR A 192 -12.57 -14.34 -6.75
C TYR A 192 -13.60 -15.43 -6.40
N GLY A 193 -14.08 -15.50 -5.16
CA GLY A 193 -15.08 -16.48 -4.74
C GLY A 193 -14.57 -17.91 -4.69
N LEU A 194 -13.27 -18.11 -4.55
CA LEU A 194 -12.68 -19.45 -4.49
C LEU A 194 -13.06 -20.20 -3.22
N ASP A 195 -13.51 -19.52 -2.17
CA ASP A 195 -14.06 -20.11 -0.94
C ASP A 195 -15.36 -20.89 -1.17
N THR A 196 -16.11 -20.55 -2.23
CA THR A 196 -17.33 -21.25 -2.67
C THR A 196 -17.08 -22.25 -3.79
N GLY A 197 -15.85 -22.32 -4.28
CA GLY A 197 -15.45 -23.13 -5.42
C GLY A 197 -15.08 -24.58 -5.05
N ALA A 198 -14.64 -25.31 -6.06
CA ALA A 198 -14.15 -26.67 -5.90
C ALA A 198 -12.83 -26.70 -5.12
N GLU A 199 -12.65 -27.73 -4.29
CA GLU A 199 -11.36 -28.01 -3.67
C GLU A 199 -10.27 -28.15 -4.75
N GLY A 200 -9.08 -27.60 -4.50
CA GLY A 200 -8.03 -27.65 -5.49
C GLY A 200 -6.75 -26.89 -5.12
N LEU A 201 -5.84 -26.87 -6.07
CA LEU A 201 -4.63 -26.06 -6.03
C LEU A 201 -4.83 -24.82 -6.93
N TYR A 202 -4.46 -23.66 -6.39
CA TYR A 202 -4.57 -22.38 -7.07
C TYR A 202 -3.22 -21.68 -7.06
N ILE A 203 -2.91 -21.00 -8.14
CA ILE A 203 -1.74 -20.12 -8.23
C ILE A 203 -2.26 -18.70 -8.33
N VAL A 204 -1.84 -17.88 -7.38
CA VAL A 204 -2.06 -16.42 -7.42
C VAL A 204 -0.76 -15.78 -7.90
N TYR A 205 -0.84 -15.06 -9.01
CA TYR A 205 0.25 -14.32 -9.63
C TYR A 205 -0.09 -12.84 -9.52
N ASP A 206 0.66 -12.12 -8.69
CA ASP A 206 0.45 -10.70 -8.41
C ASP A 206 1.69 -9.90 -8.81
N LEU A 207 1.57 -9.11 -9.87
CA LEU A 207 2.59 -8.16 -10.32
C LEU A 207 2.07 -6.75 -10.10
N GLY A 208 2.43 -6.18 -8.96
CA GLY A 208 2.07 -4.83 -8.58
C GLY A 208 3.02 -3.75 -9.11
N GLY A 209 2.82 -2.51 -8.64
CA GLY A 209 3.71 -1.39 -9.00
C GLY A 209 5.11 -1.51 -8.40
N GLY A 210 5.26 -2.15 -7.24
CA GLY A 210 6.53 -2.23 -6.52
C GLY A 210 7.00 -3.62 -6.16
N THR A 211 6.13 -4.62 -6.24
CA THR A 211 6.41 -6.00 -5.83
C THR A 211 5.84 -6.99 -6.80
N PHE A 212 6.48 -8.14 -6.89
CA PHE A 212 6.02 -9.30 -7.61
C PHE A 212 5.88 -10.48 -6.65
N ASP A 213 4.70 -11.07 -6.61
CA ASP A 213 4.34 -12.18 -5.74
C ASP A 213 3.73 -13.33 -6.53
N VAL A 214 4.17 -14.54 -6.22
CA VAL A 214 3.53 -15.79 -6.66
C VAL A 214 3.27 -16.64 -5.45
N SER A 215 2.02 -17.09 -5.29
CA SER A 215 1.63 -17.96 -4.18
C SER A 215 0.87 -19.16 -4.68
N VAL A 216 1.21 -20.34 -4.14
CA VAL A 216 0.47 -21.58 -4.37
C VAL A 216 -0.41 -21.82 -3.16
N LEU A 217 -1.72 -21.83 -3.39
CA LEU A 217 -2.74 -22.01 -2.38
C LEU A 217 -3.43 -23.36 -2.58
N ARG A 218 -3.68 -24.08 -1.49
CA ARG A 218 -4.58 -25.23 -1.46
C ARG A 218 -5.87 -24.85 -0.78
N LEU A 219 -6.99 -25.03 -1.48
CA LEU A 219 -8.32 -24.91 -0.88
C LEU A 219 -8.86 -26.30 -0.50
N ARG A 220 -9.19 -26.46 0.77
CA ARG A 220 -9.88 -27.66 1.28
C ARG A 220 -10.92 -27.22 2.31
N LYS A 221 -12.17 -27.64 2.10
CA LYS A 221 -13.29 -27.41 3.04
C LYS A 221 -13.41 -25.94 3.50
N GLY A 222 -13.22 -24.98 2.58
CA GLY A 222 -13.28 -23.54 2.87
C GLY A 222 -12.05 -22.98 3.59
N VAL A 223 -10.98 -23.77 3.75
CA VAL A 223 -9.71 -23.32 4.35
C VAL A 223 -8.66 -23.15 3.27
N PHE A 224 -8.07 -21.96 3.22
CA PHE A 224 -6.91 -21.67 2.37
C PHE A 224 -5.62 -21.99 3.13
N GLU A 225 -4.85 -22.90 2.58
CA GLU A 225 -3.50 -23.23 3.04
C GLU A 225 -2.49 -22.68 2.03
N VAL A 226 -1.58 -21.83 2.47
CA VAL A 226 -0.46 -21.34 1.63
C VAL A 226 0.62 -22.41 1.63
N LEU A 227 0.83 -23.07 0.49
CA LEU A 227 1.81 -24.16 0.35
C LEU A 227 3.21 -23.63 0.04
N ALA A 228 3.29 -22.60 -0.78
CA ALA A 228 4.55 -21.97 -1.18
C ALA A 228 4.31 -20.53 -1.56
N THR A 229 5.32 -19.69 -1.28
CA THR A 229 5.39 -18.32 -1.74
C THR A 229 6.72 -18.06 -2.39
N GLY A 230 6.73 -17.26 -3.43
CA GLY A 230 7.92 -16.77 -4.09
C GLY A 230 7.66 -15.37 -4.62
N GLY A 231 8.69 -14.68 -5.03
CA GLY A 231 8.50 -13.34 -5.56
C GLY A 231 9.76 -12.50 -5.45
N ASN A 232 9.61 -11.23 -5.74
CA ASN A 232 10.67 -10.25 -5.63
C ASN A 232 10.09 -8.93 -5.10
N SER A 233 10.54 -8.53 -3.92
CA SER A 233 10.10 -7.29 -3.25
C SER A 233 10.63 -6.01 -3.92
N GLN A 234 11.45 -6.15 -4.95
CA GLN A 234 12.06 -5.06 -5.72
C GLN A 234 11.80 -5.23 -7.22
N LEU A 235 10.70 -5.87 -7.61
CA LEU A 235 10.28 -6.02 -8.99
C LEU A 235 8.80 -5.64 -9.11
N GLY A 236 8.53 -4.63 -9.89
CA GLY A 236 7.17 -4.14 -10.18
C GLY A 236 7.18 -3.12 -11.29
N GLY A 237 6.06 -2.45 -11.50
CA GLY A 237 5.90 -1.40 -12.51
C GLY A 237 6.96 -0.31 -12.40
N ASP A 238 7.26 0.14 -11.18
CA ASP A 238 8.29 1.15 -10.90
C ASP A 238 9.67 0.77 -11.47
N ASP A 239 10.00 -0.53 -11.48
CA ASP A 239 11.31 -1.01 -11.99
C ASP A 239 11.34 -1.05 -13.52
N PHE A 240 10.19 -1.29 -14.15
CA PHE A 240 10.06 -1.18 -15.61
C PHE A 240 10.19 0.28 -16.06
N ASP A 241 9.51 1.20 -15.38
CA ASP A 241 9.61 2.65 -15.63
C ASP A 241 11.05 3.11 -15.47
N GLN A 242 11.74 2.61 -14.45
CA GLN A 242 13.14 2.92 -14.23
C GLN A 242 14.07 2.39 -15.31
N ARG A 243 13.83 1.18 -15.84
CA ARG A 243 14.59 0.65 -16.95
C ARG A 243 14.46 1.53 -18.19
N LEU A 244 13.25 2.00 -18.48
CA LEU A 244 13.00 2.94 -19.55
C LEU A 244 13.72 4.27 -19.32
N TYR A 245 13.61 4.81 -18.10
CA TYR A 245 14.34 6.01 -17.69
C TYR A 245 15.85 5.87 -17.92
N CYS A 246 16.47 4.78 -17.44
CA CYS A 246 17.90 4.54 -17.62
C CYS A 246 18.27 4.47 -19.12
N TRP A 247 17.46 3.80 -19.93
CA TRP A 247 17.67 3.72 -21.37
C TRP A 247 17.63 5.11 -22.03
N VAL A 248 16.65 5.95 -21.67
CA VAL A 248 16.55 7.32 -22.20
C VAL A 248 17.80 8.15 -21.82
N ILE A 249 18.25 8.06 -20.56
CA ILE A 249 19.45 8.75 -20.09
C ILE A 249 20.70 8.29 -20.84
N ASP A 250 20.84 7.00 -21.07
CA ASP A 250 21.97 6.45 -21.83
C ASP A 250 21.96 6.94 -23.27
N GLN A 251 20.80 6.97 -23.94
CA GLN A 251 20.67 7.50 -25.31
C GLN A 251 20.96 9.02 -25.38
N ALA A 252 20.65 9.77 -24.32
CA ALA A 252 20.92 11.19 -24.20
C ALA A 252 22.39 11.52 -23.82
N GLY A 253 23.27 10.52 -23.69
CA GLY A 253 24.68 10.74 -23.35
C GLY A 253 24.92 11.02 -21.87
N ARG A 254 24.03 10.58 -20.98
CA ARG A 254 24.12 10.68 -19.52
C ARG A 254 24.26 12.14 -19.03
N PRO A 255 23.33 13.03 -19.34
CA PRO A 255 23.38 14.39 -18.85
C PRO A 255 23.29 14.44 -17.32
N LEU A 256 23.88 15.47 -16.71
CA LEU A 256 23.67 15.76 -15.29
C LEU A 256 22.24 16.31 -15.12
N LEU A 257 21.41 15.58 -14.40
CA LEU A 257 20.03 15.92 -14.11
C LEU A 257 19.87 16.34 -12.66
N THR A 258 19.01 17.33 -12.44
CA THR A 258 18.50 17.62 -11.09
C THR A 258 17.52 16.55 -10.63
N HIS A 259 17.19 16.51 -9.33
CA HIS A 259 16.15 15.61 -8.82
C HIS A 259 14.78 15.88 -9.48
N SER A 260 14.47 17.13 -9.76
CA SER A 260 13.23 17.53 -10.45
C SER A 260 13.22 17.02 -11.90
N ASP A 261 14.32 17.23 -12.66
CA ASP A 261 14.43 16.74 -14.04
C ASP A 261 14.31 15.21 -14.10
N SER A 262 14.95 14.51 -13.17
CA SER A 262 14.88 13.05 -13.06
C SER A 262 13.45 12.60 -12.79
N ARG A 263 12.73 13.29 -11.91
CA ARG A 263 11.34 12.97 -11.57
C ARG A 263 10.40 13.23 -12.76
N MET A 264 10.58 14.37 -13.43
CA MET A 264 9.82 14.70 -14.64
C MET A 264 10.05 13.66 -15.74
N LEU A 265 11.29 13.26 -15.96
CA LEU A 265 11.62 12.25 -16.96
C LEU A 265 11.02 10.87 -16.61
N MET A 266 11.04 10.48 -15.34
CA MET A 266 10.36 9.26 -14.86
C MET A 266 8.85 9.31 -15.12
N ALA A 267 8.19 10.44 -14.84
CA ALA A 267 6.76 10.61 -15.13
C ALA A 267 6.46 10.54 -16.63
N LYS A 268 7.35 11.08 -17.48
CA LYS A 268 7.22 10.95 -18.94
C LYS A 268 7.49 9.53 -19.43
N ALA A 269 8.42 8.79 -18.83
CA ALA A 269 8.66 7.39 -19.15
C ALA A 269 7.40 6.55 -18.90
N LEU A 270 6.74 6.73 -17.76
CA LEU A 270 5.46 6.10 -17.45
C LEU A 270 4.39 6.45 -18.50
N SER A 271 4.30 7.72 -18.93
CA SER A 271 3.37 8.16 -19.97
C SER A 271 3.64 7.44 -21.31
N LEU A 272 4.91 7.23 -21.68
CA LEU A 272 5.29 6.54 -22.93
C LEU A 272 4.82 5.08 -22.95
N ILE A 273 4.83 4.39 -21.83
CA ILE A 273 4.33 3.00 -21.74
C ILE A 273 2.84 2.95 -22.09
N HIS A 274 2.08 3.96 -21.67
CA HIS A 274 0.64 4.06 -21.99
C HIS A 274 0.35 4.53 -23.43
N ILE A 275 1.27 5.26 -24.06
CA ILE A 275 1.10 5.74 -25.45
C ILE A 275 1.49 4.67 -26.47
N SER A 276 2.39 3.77 -26.11
CA SER A 276 2.93 2.76 -27.01
C SER A 276 2.15 1.44 -27.02
N GLU A 277 0.86 1.44 -26.70
CA GLU A 277 0.05 0.24 -26.92
C GLU A 277 0.14 -0.17 -28.39
N PRO A 278 0.54 -1.42 -28.66
CA PRO A 278 0.57 -1.89 -30.05
C PRO A 278 -0.85 -1.81 -30.60
N THR A 279 -1.04 -0.95 -31.59
CA THR A 279 -2.26 -0.99 -32.41
C THR A 279 -2.37 -2.37 -33.00
N ARG A 280 -3.34 -3.14 -32.56
CA ARG A 280 -3.71 -4.42 -33.13
C ARG A 280 -4.32 -4.23 -34.51
#